data_2b41328a53de36d34fe5173a659cb9de
#
_entry.id   2b41328a53de36d34fe5173a659cb9de
#
_cell.length_a   1.000
_cell.length_b   1.000
_cell.length_c   1.000
_cell.angle_alpha   90.00
_cell.angle_beta   90.00
_cell.angle_gamma   90.00
#
_symmetry.space_group_name_H-M   'P 1'
#
loop_
_entity.id
_entity.type
_entity.pdbx_description
1 polymer ?
#
loop_
_entity_poly.entity_id
_entity_poly.type
_entity_poly.pdbx_seq_one_letter_code
_entity_poly.pdbx_strand_id
1 'polypeptide(L)'
;MMESADGQLFSDALMRAVKEKFHYVDSDFTGRKRLYFDNAGGSFRLKKAVERYSEVDLIPDNPERIHEVARALRAIQQRGVDDARLILNASEGTIYASLTASGAMFQMVEAIAEAVPGTNLVTTVLEHPSSFDAMALYAEKLGKSLRVAKSNRVTGGIDVEEILGLIDSQTCLLSLIYASNITGAKLDLERIVREARAIKPDLYIVVDAVQHAPHGLIDLQKTPVDGINFAPYKFFGCRGSGISWLSPRAARLPHHKLAAKPVDFWDLGSAAPAQFAVVTEIVDYVCWLGGQFDDSADRRSQYVAGIKAIGLHERALLSRMLNGQGELQGLRELPRVQVLLDHGDLTRRDLILAIAFDDLAEVDAVREYERRGVIVYERVSTSLYSRRMLESFGLTGAVRISPLHCNSPEDIDTFLKVTADIAESAAARAAERDAASQPDR
;
A
#
# COMPACT_ATOMS: atom_id res chain seq x y z
N MET A 1 19.51 9.74 -16.28
CA MET A 1 18.42 10.67 -16.64
C MET A 1 17.76 11.13 -15.35
N MET A 2 17.62 12.43 -15.13
CA MET A 2 16.77 12.93 -14.03
C MET A 2 15.36 12.45 -14.30
N GLU A 3 14.75 11.73 -13.35
CA GLU A 3 13.35 11.35 -13.44
C GLU A 3 12.49 12.62 -13.55
N SER A 4 11.55 12.64 -14.48
CA SER A 4 10.61 13.77 -14.63
C SER A 4 9.87 13.98 -13.32
N ALA A 5 9.88 15.20 -12.79
CA ALA A 5 9.16 15.55 -11.57
C ALA A 5 7.65 15.31 -11.71
N ASP A 6 7.11 15.50 -12.92
CA ASP A 6 5.70 15.35 -13.25
C ASP A 6 5.30 13.94 -13.71
N GLY A 7 6.28 13.03 -13.81
CA GLY A 7 6.04 11.67 -14.29
C GLY A 7 6.04 11.52 -15.81
N GLN A 8 5.61 10.33 -16.28
CA GLN A 8 5.53 9.99 -17.71
C GLN A 8 4.37 9.03 -17.96
N LEU A 9 3.42 9.42 -18.77
CA LEU A 9 2.28 8.57 -19.14
C LEU A 9 2.71 7.41 -20.03
N PHE A 10 2.01 6.29 -19.91
CA PHE A 10 2.08 5.20 -20.88
C PHE A 10 1.53 5.67 -22.22
N SER A 11 2.04 5.10 -23.32
CA SER A 11 1.42 5.28 -24.65
C SER A 11 0.04 4.61 -24.66
N ASP A 12 -0.86 5.10 -25.55
CA ASP A 12 -2.22 4.52 -25.70
C ASP A 12 -2.19 3.02 -26.00
N ALA A 13 -1.21 2.57 -26.79
CA ALA A 13 -1.04 1.15 -27.11
C ALA A 13 -0.67 0.34 -25.86
N LEU A 14 0.26 0.84 -25.05
CA LEU A 14 0.67 0.20 -23.81
C LEU A 14 -0.46 0.23 -22.76
N MET A 15 -1.18 1.35 -22.66
CA MET A 15 -2.32 1.49 -21.77
C MET A 15 -3.41 0.45 -22.04
N ARG A 16 -3.75 0.23 -23.32
CA ARG A 16 -4.68 -0.84 -23.73
C ARG A 16 -4.15 -2.22 -23.33
N ALA A 17 -2.88 -2.52 -23.63
CA ALA A 17 -2.27 -3.79 -23.28
C ALA A 17 -2.21 -4.03 -21.77
N VAL A 18 -2.02 -2.99 -20.95
CA VAL A 18 -2.10 -3.06 -19.48
C VAL A 18 -3.53 -3.38 -19.04
N LYS A 19 -4.54 -2.61 -19.48
CA LYS A 19 -5.95 -2.83 -19.10
C LYS A 19 -6.42 -4.26 -19.41
N GLU A 20 -6.03 -4.81 -20.57
CA GLU A 20 -6.38 -6.17 -20.99
C GLU A 20 -5.88 -7.27 -20.03
N LYS A 21 -4.84 -7.03 -19.24
CA LYS A 21 -4.30 -8.01 -18.30
C LYS A 21 -5.09 -8.10 -17.00
N PHE A 22 -5.96 -7.15 -16.73
CA PHE A 22 -6.69 -7.06 -15.48
C PHE A 22 -8.19 -7.37 -15.63
N HIS A 23 -8.80 -7.84 -14.56
CA HIS A 23 -10.24 -8.00 -14.46
C HIS A 23 -10.91 -6.68 -14.08
N TYR A 24 -12.04 -6.38 -14.70
CA TYR A 24 -13.00 -5.35 -14.27
C TYR A 24 -12.45 -3.93 -14.17
N VAL A 25 -11.52 -3.53 -15.06
CA VAL A 25 -10.94 -2.16 -15.04
C VAL A 25 -12.00 -1.13 -15.39
N ASP A 26 -12.71 -1.32 -16.50
CA ASP A 26 -13.67 -0.35 -17.02
C ASP A 26 -15.14 -0.69 -16.68
N SER A 27 -15.39 -1.83 -16.03
CA SER A 27 -16.73 -2.27 -15.63
C SER A 27 -16.70 -3.11 -14.35
N ASP A 28 -17.86 -3.30 -13.72
CA ASP A 28 -18.01 -4.27 -12.65
C ASP A 28 -18.27 -5.69 -13.21
N PHE A 29 -18.47 -6.66 -12.31
CA PHE A 29 -18.72 -8.07 -12.66
C PHE A 29 -20.07 -8.28 -13.38
N THR A 30 -20.99 -7.30 -13.35
CA THR A 30 -22.27 -7.33 -14.08
C THR A 30 -22.16 -6.71 -15.48
N GLY A 31 -20.99 -6.17 -15.83
CA GLY A 31 -20.74 -5.46 -17.10
C GLY A 31 -21.14 -3.97 -17.08
N ARG A 32 -21.60 -3.43 -15.94
CA ARG A 32 -21.91 -2.01 -15.81
C ARG A 32 -20.60 -1.18 -15.79
N LYS A 33 -20.52 -0.19 -16.64
CA LYS A 33 -19.38 0.73 -16.69
C LYS A 33 -19.20 1.46 -15.36
N ARG A 34 -17.94 1.57 -14.92
CA ARG A 34 -17.54 2.32 -13.73
C ARG A 34 -16.08 2.75 -13.81
N LEU A 35 -15.73 3.80 -13.06
CA LEU A 35 -14.37 4.11 -12.66
C LEU A 35 -14.14 3.58 -11.24
N TYR A 36 -13.15 2.70 -11.07
CA TYR A 36 -12.84 2.16 -9.75
C TYR A 36 -11.58 2.81 -9.20
N PHE A 37 -11.75 3.73 -8.26
CA PHE A 37 -10.71 4.54 -7.62
C PHE A 37 -10.58 4.23 -6.12
N ASP A 38 -10.83 2.98 -5.72
CA ASP A 38 -10.61 2.47 -4.35
C ASP A 38 -9.57 1.34 -4.31
N ASN A 39 -8.50 1.45 -5.14
CA ASN A 39 -7.44 0.43 -5.19
C ASN A 39 -6.63 0.34 -3.89
N ALA A 40 -6.56 1.38 -3.09
CA ALA A 40 -5.95 1.35 -1.75
C ALA A 40 -6.71 0.42 -0.77
N GLY A 41 -7.98 0.11 -1.04
CA GLY A 41 -8.77 -0.91 -0.33
C GLY A 41 -8.57 -2.33 -0.88
N GLY A 42 -8.15 -2.44 -2.14
CA GLY A 42 -7.86 -3.69 -2.83
C GLY A 42 -7.74 -3.44 -4.33
N SER A 43 -6.57 -3.73 -4.92
CA SER A 43 -6.27 -3.42 -6.31
C SER A 43 -7.05 -4.26 -7.32
N PHE A 44 -7.07 -3.85 -8.58
CA PHE A 44 -7.46 -4.72 -9.68
C PHE A 44 -6.68 -6.04 -9.64
N ARG A 45 -7.28 -7.10 -10.16
CA ARG A 45 -6.69 -8.45 -10.17
C ARG A 45 -6.13 -8.77 -11.54
N LEU A 46 -4.87 -9.18 -11.58
CA LEU A 46 -4.28 -9.79 -12.78
C LEU A 46 -5.06 -11.07 -13.13
N LYS A 47 -5.48 -11.19 -14.38
CA LYS A 47 -6.17 -12.40 -14.88
C LYS A 47 -5.31 -13.65 -14.68
N LYS A 48 -4.04 -13.57 -15.04
CA LYS A 48 -3.08 -14.65 -14.86
C LYS A 48 -2.87 -15.07 -13.41
N ALA A 49 -2.87 -14.12 -12.47
CA ALA A 49 -2.74 -14.44 -11.06
C ALA A 49 -3.94 -15.24 -10.53
N VAL A 50 -5.17 -14.87 -10.96
CA VAL A 50 -6.39 -15.58 -10.59
C VAL A 50 -6.44 -16.97 -11.23
N GLU A 51 -6.14 -17.07 -12.52
CA GLU A 51 -6.06 -18.33 -13.25
C GLU A 51 -5.04 -19.27 -12.58
N ARG A 52 -3.82 -18.79 -12.36
CA ARG A 52 -2.73 -19.59 -11.79
C ARG A 52 -3.00 -20.02 -10.36
N TYR A 53 -3.59 -19.15 -9.55
CA TYR A 53 -4.04 -19.53 -8.22
C TYR A 53 -4.97 -20.73 -8.29
N SER A 54 -6.02 -20.66 -9.12
CA SER A 54 -7.02 -21.72 -9.24
C SER A 54 -6.42 -23.02 -9.80
N GLU A 55 -5.55 -22.94 -10.79
CA GLU A 55 -4.85 -24.11 -11.35
C GLU A 55 -4.06 -24.87 -10.30
N VAL A 56 -3.31 -24.15 -9.46
CA VAL A 56 -2.45 -24.78 -8.45
C VAL A 56 -3.26 -25.27 -7.25
N ASP A 57 -4.31 -24.54 -6.84
CA ASP A 57 -5.16 -24.93 -5.71
C ASP A 57 -6.06 -26.15 -6.00
N LEU A 58 -6.32 -26.44 -7.29
CA LEU A 58 -7.01 -27.66 -7.71
C LEU A 58 -6.19 -28.95 -7.52
N ILE A 59 -4.87 -28.85 -7.31
CA ILE A 59 -3.99 -30.00 -7.14
C ILE A 59 -4.08 -30.46 -5.67
N PRO A 60 -4.61 -31.66 -5.39
CA PRO A 60 -4.82 -32.13 -4.01
C PRO A 60 -3.55 -32.59 -3.30
N ASP A 61 -2.45 -32.66 -4.02
CA ASP A 61 -1.19 -33.19 -3.52
C ASP A 61 -0.52 -32.27 -2.52
N ASN A 62 0.17 -32.86 -1.55
CA ASN A 62 0.92 -32.10 -0.57
C ASN A 62 2.38 -31.92 -1.03
N PRO A 63 2.93 -30.71 -1.06
CA PRO A 63 4.30 -30.44 -1.51
C PRO A 63 5.39 -31.12 -0.64
N GLU A 64 5.06 -31.55 0.59
CA GLU A 64 6.02 -32.22 1.46
C GLU A 64 6.25 -33.71 1.11
N ARG A 65 5.54 -34.27 0.08
CA ARG A 65 5.71 -35.65 -0.37
C ARG A 65 6.88 -35.78 -1.36
N ILE A 66 7.23 -37.04 -1.70
CA ILE A 66 8.43 -37.35 -2.51
C ILE A 66 8.13 -37.58 -4.00
N HIS A 67 6.87 -37.76 -4.35
CA HIS A 67 6.47 -38.06 -5.75
C HIS A 67 6.55 -36.80 -6.65
N GLU A 68 6.39 -37.00 -7.95
CA GLU A 68 6.64 -35.99 -8.98
C GLU A 68 5.78 -34.73 -8.82
N VAL A 69 4.46 -34.89 -8.61
CA VAL A 69 3.56 -33.76 -8.46
C VAL A 69 3.91 -32.94 -7.22
N ALA A 70 4.27 -33.60 -6.10
CA ALA A 70 4.72 -32.90 -4.90
C ALA A 70 6.01 -32.09 -5.15
N ARG A 71 6.94 -32.63 -5.95
CA ARG A 71 8.16 -31.88 -6.35
C ARG A 71 7.82 -30.68 -7.22
N ALA A 72 6.85 -30.82 -8.13
CA ALA A 72 6.37 -29.71 -8.95
C ALA A 72 5.75 -28.60 -8.08
N LEU A 73 4.90 -28.94 -7.11
CA LEU A 73 4.33 -27.98 -6.17
C LEU A 73 5.40 -27.26 -5.32
N ARG A 74 6.44 -27.99 -4.86
CA ARG A 74 7.59 -27.37 -4.18
C ARG A 74 8.33 -26.39 -5.09
N ALA A 75 8.52 -26.73 -6.36
CA ALA A 75 9.19 -25.85 -7.31
C ALA A 75 8.38 -24.57 -7.55
N ILE A 76 7.04 -24.66 -7.64
CA ILE A 76 6.14 -23.51 -7.74
C ILE A 76 6.28 -22.61 -6.49
N GLN A 77 6.23 -23.21 -5.31
CA GLN A 77 6.40 -22.48 -4.06
C GLN A 77 7.77 -21.80 -3.98
N GLN A 78 8.84 -22.54 -4.26
CA GLN A 78 10.21 -21.99 -4.20
C GLN A 78 10.38 -20.81 -5.18
N ARG A 79 9.84 -20.92 -6.39
CA ARG A 79 9.85 -19.82 -7.34
C ARG A 79 9.15 -18.57 -6.79
N GLY A 80 7.98 -18.71 -6.16
CA GLY A 80 7.30 -17.58 -5.55
C GLY A 80 8.06 -16.99 -4.36
N VAL A 81 8.79 -17.81 -3.59
CA VAL A 81 9.72 -17.33 -2.55
C VAL A 81 10.86 -16.51 -3.18
N ASP A 82 11.47 -17.01 -4.26
CA ASP A 82 12.55 -16.32 -4.97
C ASP A 82 12.05 -15.01 -5.61
N ASP A 83 10.82 -15.01 -6.14
CA ASP A 83 10.16 -13.82 -6.68
C ASP A 83 9.82 -12.80 -5.58
N ALA A 84 9.41 -13.24 -4.38
CA ALA A 84 9.26 -12.34 -3.24
C ALA A 84 10.60 -11.70 -2.82
N ARG A 85 11.71 -12.46 -2.85
CA ARG A 85 13.05 -11.91 -2.66
C ARG A 85 13.42 -10.92 -3.75
N LEU A 86 13.04 -11.20 -4.99
CA LEU A 86 13.26 -10.31 -6.13
C LEU A 86 12.49 -9.00 -5.92
N ILE A 87 11.22 -9.01 -5.52
CA ILE A 87 10.44 -7.80 -5.20
C ILE A 87 11.20 -6.93 -4.20
N LEU A 88 11.72 -7.53 -3.14
CA LEU A 88 12.35 -6.85 -2.00
C LEU A 88 13.84 -6.54 -2.19
N ASN A 89 14.49 -7.03 -3.25
CA ASN A 89 15.95 -7.04 -3.41
C ASN A 89 16.67 -7.68 -2.21
N ALA A 90 16.14 -8.80 -1.71
CA ALA A 90 16.68 -9.49 -0.54
C ALA A 90 17.60 -10.64 -0.98
N SER A 91 18.89 -10.62 -0.58
CA SER A 91 19.85 -11.68 -0.86
C SER A 91 19.75 -12.87 0.09
N GLU A 92 19.29 -12.63 1.31
CA GLU A 92 19.19 -13.61 2.42
C GLU A 92 17.94 -13.37 3.25
N GLY A 93 17.80 -14.05 4.37
CA GLY A 93 16.63 -13.94 5.26
C GLY A 93 15.51 -14.91 4.90
N THR A 94 14.43 -14.87 5.63
CA THR A 94 13.31 -15.81 5.51
C THR A 94 12.09 -15.14 4.89
N ILE A 95 11.57 -15.72 3.81
CA ILE A 95 10.23 -15.41 3.27
C ILE A 95 9.24 -16.38 3.89
N TYR A 96 8.11 -15.88 4.33
CA TYR A 96 6.99 -16.70 4.80
C TYR A 96 5.64 -16.09 4.41
N ALA A 97 4.63 -16.94 4.37
CA ALA A 97 3.26 -16.54 4.14
C ALA A 97 2.42 -16.68 5.41
N SER A 98 1.54 -15.73 5.66
CA SER A 98 0.49 -15.82 6.66
C SER A 98 -0.87 -15.61 6.01
N LEU A 99 -1.97 -15.93 6.70
CA LEU A 99 -3.33 -15.74 6.17
C LEU A 99 -3.65 -14.28 5.85
N THR A 100 -2.99 -13.34 6.51
CA THR A 100 -3.15 -11.90 6.27
C THR A 100 -1.85 -11.15 6.57
N ALA A 101 -1.62 -10.02 5.92
CA ALA A 101 -0.54 -9.11 6.30
C ALA A 101 -0.66 -8.63 7.76
N SER A 102 -1.88 -8.51 8.28
CA SER A 102 -2.12 -8.16 9.69
C SER A 102 -1.58 -9.25 10.63
N GLY A 103 -1.85 -10.53 10.34
CA GLY A 103 -1.31 -11.64 11.13
C GLY A 103 0.22 -11.65 11.12
N ALA A 104 0.82 -11.38 9.97
CA ALA A 104 2.27 -11.28 9.86
C ALA A 104 2.86 -10.14 10.70
N MET A 105 2.22 -8.96 10.73
CA MET A 105 2.66 -7.85 11.58
C MET A 105 2.63 -8.22 13.06
N PHE A 106 1.53 -8.84 13.51
CA PHE A 106 1.44 -9.32 14.91
C PHE A 106 2.56 -10.30 15.23
N GLN A 107 2.84 -11.28 14.37
CA GLN A 107 3.91 -12.26 14.57
C GLN A 107 5.30 -11.62 14.65
N MET A 108 5.62 -10.67 13.75
CA MET A 108 6.90 -9.98 13.75
C MET A 108 7.08 -9.11 15.00
N VAL A 109 6.06 -8.34 15.36
CA VAL A 109 6.08 -7.45 16.52
C VAL A 109 6.20 -8.27 17.81
N GLU A 110 5.42 -9.34 17.96
CA GLU A 110 5.48 -10.26 19.10
C GLU A 110 6.90 -10.79 19.31
N ALA A 111 7.44 -11.45 18.28
CA ALA A 111 8.75 -12.10 18.38
C ALA A 111 9.87 -11.13 18.76
N ILE A 112 9.85 -9.93 18.17
CA ILE A 112 10.88 -8.92 18.44
C ILE A 112 10.66 -8.29 19.82
N ALA A 113 9.44 -7.89 20.15
CA ALA A 113 9.14 -7.22 21.42
C ALA A 113 9.39 -8.12 22.64
N GLU A 114 9.12 -9.43 22.52
CA GLU A 114 9.37 -10.40 23.59
C GLU A 114 10.85 -10.74 23.74
N ALA A 115 11.57 -10.92 22.62
CA ALA A 115 12.94 -11.42 22.66
C ALA A 115 14.00 -10.31 22.81
N VAL A 116 13.74 -9.10 22.35
CA VAL A 116 14.74 -8.03 22.33
C VAL A 116 14.69 -7.20 23.63
N PRO A 117 15.81 -7.08 24.36
CA PRO A 117 15.88 -6.27 25.56
C PRO A 117 15.61 -4.79 25.26
N GLY A 118 14.96 -4.11 26.20
CA GLY A 118 14.66 -2.69 26.12
C GLY A 118 13.34 -2.35 26.82
N THR A 119 13.10 -1.06 27.02
CA THR A 119 11.97 -0.58 27.81
C THR A 119 10.91 0.14 26.97
N ASN A 120 11.17 0.36 25.68
CA ASN A 120 10.22 1.06 24.82
C ASN A 120 10.20 0.55 23.39
N LEU A 121 9.05 0.76 22.75
CA LEU A 121 8.76 0.55 21.35
C LEU A 121 8.44 1.90 20.72
N VAL A 122 8.82 2.11 19.46
CA VAL A 122 8.54 3.34 18.71
C VAL A 122 7.71 3.01 17.47
N THR A 123 6.68 3.81 17.22
CA THR A 123 5.83 3.68 16.02
C THR A 123 5.31 5.05 15.60
N THR A 124 4.46 5.10 14.57
CA THR A 124 3.85 6.36 14.11
C THR A 124 2.33 6.36 14.28
N VAL A 125 1.75 7.56 14.31
CA VAL A 125 0.30 7.73 14.36
C VAL A 125 -0.38 7.34 13.04
N LEU A 126 0.36 7.19 11.94
CA LEU A 126 -0.18 6.85 10.61
C LEU A 126 -0.21 5.36 10.30
N GLU A 127 0.25 4.51 11.22
CA GLU A 127 0.24 3.07 11.04
C GLU A 127 -1.17 2.53 10.73
N HIS A 128 -1.23 1.50 9.88
CA HIS A 128 -2.46 0.71 9.80
C HIS A 128 -2.76 0.07 11.17
N PRO A 129 -4.04 -0.14 11.57
CA PRO A 129 -4.37 -0.77 12.86
C PRO A 129 -3.63 -2.09 13.11
N SER A 130 -3.36 -2.90 12.07
CA SER A 130 -2.59 -4.14 12.22
C SER A 130 -1.19 -3.94 12.82
N SER A 131 -0.51 -2.87 12.46
CA SER A 131 0.81 -2.52 12.99
C SER A 131 0.69 -1.80 14.34
N PHE A 132 -0.16 -0.79 14.41
CA PHE A 132 -0.32 0.01 15.62
C PHE A 132 -0.83 -0.82 16.80
N ASP A 133 -1.88 -1.62 16.59
CA ASP A 133 -2.51 -2.41 17.65
C ASP A 133 -1.59 -3.54 18.12
N ALA A 134 -0.78 -4.14 17.20
CA ALA A 134 0.26 -5.08 17.58
C ALA A 134 1.30 -4.42 18.50
N MET A 135 1.79 -3.23 18.15
CA MET A 135 2.75 -2.48 18.96
C MET A 135 2.17 -2.10 20.32
N ALA A 136 0.91 -1.66 20.38
CA ALA A 136 0.22 -1.31 21.62
C ALA A 136 0.02 -2.54 22.52
N LEU A 137 -0.47 -3.65 21.96
CA LEU A 137 -0.71 -4.89 22.68
C LEU A 137 0.57 -5.43 23.33
N TYR A 138 1.66 -5.53 22.58
CA TYR A 138 2.91 -6.10 23.11
C TYR A 138 3.66 -5.10 23.99
N ALA A 139 3.52 -3.80 23.81
CA ALA A 139 4.01 -2.83 24.78
C ALA A 139 3.32 -3.00 26.14
N GLU A 140 1.99 -3.08 26.17
CA GLU A 140 1.20 -3.30 27.38
C GLU A 140 1.53 -4.65 28.04
N LYS A 141 1.47 -5.75 27.27
CA LYS A 141 1.75 -7.12 27.74
C LYS A 141 3.11 -7.25 28.42
N LEU A 142 4.12 -6.52 27.91
CA LEU A 142 5.51 -6.63 28.36
C LEU A 142 5.93 -5.50 29.32
N GLY A 143 5.02 -4.59 29.68
CA GLY A 143 5.31 -3.45 30.55
C GLY A 143 6.30 -2.46 29.91
N LYS A 144 6.37 -2.40 28.58
CA LYS A 144 7.20 -1.47 27.82
C LYS A 144 6.40 -0.23 27.43
N SER A 145 7.04 0.93 27.36
CA SER A 145 6.35 2.14 26.88
C SER A 145 6.22 2.14 25.37
N LEU A 146 5.05 2.51 24.84
CA LEU A 146 4.84 2.80 23.43
C LEU A 146 5.00 4.29 23.18
N ARG A 147 5.92 4.67 22.30
CA ARG A 147 6.16 6.05 21.87
C ARG A 147 5.67 6.22 20.43
N VAL A 148 4.87 7.24 20.20
CA VAL A 148 4.16 7.43 18.92
C VAL A 148 4.57 8.76 18.29
N ALA A 149 5.20 8.71 17.13
CA ALA A 149 5.57 9.88 16.33
C ALA A 149 4.32 10.55 15.75
N LYS A 150 4.24 11.86 15.85
CA LYS A 150 3.10 12.68 15.41
C LYS A 150 3.13 12.89 13.89
N SER A 151 1.95 13.08 13.32
CA SER A 151 1.81 13.44 11.91
C SER A 151 2.11 14.92 11.65
N ASN A 152 2.63 15.18 10.46
CA ASN A 152 2.74 16.52 9.91
C ASN A 152 1.42 16.87 9.19
N ARG A 153 0.70 17.87 9.71
CA ARG A 153 -0.61 18.30 9.20
C ARG A 153 -0.56 19.05 7.86
N VAL A 154 0.63 19.42 7.41
CA VAL A 154 0.82 20.09 6.12
C VAL A 154 1.10 19.06 5.02
N THR A 155 2.00 18.11 5.30
CA THR A 155 2.45 17.14 4.29
C THR A 155 1.62 15.84 4.28
N GLY A 156 0.83 15.59 5.30
CA GLY A 156 0.11 14.33 5.48
C GLY A 156 1.00 13.12 5.77
N GLY A 157 2.29 13.35 6.07
CA GLY A 157 3.29 12.35 6.42
C GLY A 157 3.75 12.45 7.87
N ILE A 158 4.96 11.95 8.14
CA ILE A 158 5.67 12.06 9.43
C ILE A 158 7.04 12.67 9.15
N ASP A 159 7.44 13.66 9.91
CA ASP A 159 8.79 14.21 9.83
C ASP A 159 9.79 13.22 10.43
N VAL A 160 10.95 13.09 9.79
CA VAL A 160 12.00 12.15 10.23
C VAL A 160 12.43 12.45 11.67
N GLU A 161 12.55 13.70 12.01
CA GLU A 161 12.97 14.20 13.33
C GLU A 161 11.98 13.79 14.44
N GLU A 162 10.69 13.72 14.16
CA GLU A 162 9.66 13.24 15.10
C GLU A 162 9.89 11.76 15.46
N ILE A 163 10.28 10.94 14.50
CA ILE A 163 10.60 9.52 14.73
C ILE A 163 11.91 9.39 15.51
N LEU A 164 12.96 10.07 15.04
CA LEU A 164 14.29 9.97 15.63
C LEU A 164 14.35 10.48 17.07
N GLY A 165 13.58 11.52 17.38
CA GLY A 165 13.49 12.09 18.72
C GLY A 165 12.86 11.15 19.76
N LEU A 166 12.20 10.08 19.33
CA LEU A 166 11.60 9.06 20.20
C LEU A 166 12.50 7.85 20.46
N ILE A 167 13.62 7.72 19.72
CA ILE A 167 14.54 6.58 19.80
C ILE A 167 15.64 6.87 20.81
N ASP A 168 15.92 5.90 21.67
CA ASP A 168 17.03 5.92 22.61
C ASP A 168 17.72 4.54 22.73
N SER A 169 18.73 4.41 23.60
CA SER A 169 19.46 3.16 23.82
C SER A 169 18.60 2.02 24.34
N GLN A 170 17.39 2.29 24.85
CA GLN A 170 16.43 1.33 25.38
C GLN A 170 15.32 0.98 24.40
N THR A 171 15.32 1.55 23.21
CA THR A 171 14.33 1.24 22.17
C THR A 171 14.65 -0.13 21.57
N CYS A 172 13.70 -1.08 21.65
CA CYS A 172 13.92 -2.43 21.12
C CYS A 172 13.33 -2.64 19.72
N LEU A 173 12.29 -1.91 19.35
CA LEU A 173 11.62 -2.04 18.06
C LEU A 173 11.12 -0.68 17.56
N LEU A 174 11.37 -0.42 16.27
CA LEU A 174 10.75 0.64 15.48
C LEU A 174 9.84 0.00 14.43
N SER A 175 8.54 0.32 14.44
CA SER A 175 7.57 -0.14 13.44
C SER A 175 7.06 1.04 12.62
N LEU A 176 7.13 0.93 11.29
CA LEU A 176 6.85 2.02 10.34
C LEU A 176 5.94 1.56 9.21
N ILE A 177 4.96 2.38 8.86
CA ILE A 177 4.30 2.28 7.57
C ILE A 177 5.17 2.88 6.46
N TYR A 178 5.23 2.26 5.27
CA TYR A 178 5.99 2.83 4.16
C TYR A 178 5.28 4.03 3.53
N ALA A 179 3.98 3.90 3.28
CA ALA A 179 3.14 4.96 2.73
C ALA A 179 1.77 5.00 3.42
N SER A 180 1.25 6.20 3.63
CA SER A 180 -0.07 6.42 4.22
C SER A 180 -1.18 5.90 3.30
N ASN A 181 -2.08 5.09 3.83
CA ASN A 181 -3.25 4.60 3.12
C ASN A 181 -4.41 5.63 3.04
N ILE A 182 -4.20 6.86 3.51
CA ILE A 182 -5.15 7.97 3.39
C ILE A 182 -4.62 9.05 2.45
N THR A 183 -3.36 9.46 2.63
CA THR A 183 -2.76 10.60 1.92
C THR A 183 -1.79 10.19 0.83
N GLY A 184 -1.35 8.92 0.81
CA GLY A 184 -0.28 8.45 -0.06
C GLY A 184 1.12 8.91 0.34
N ALA A 185 1.25 9.77 1.36
CA ALA A 185 2.55 10.28 1.80
C ALA A 185 3.50 9.14 2.18
N LYS A 186 4.70 9.14 1.59
CA LYS A 186 5.77 8.16 1.83
C LYS A 186 6.71 8.64 2.91
N LEU A 187 7.13 7.73 3.78
CA LEU A 187 8.23 7.99 4.69
C LEU A 187 9.57 7.91 3.96
N ASP A 188 10.52 8.74 4.36
CA ASP A 188 11.92 8.67 3.93
C ASP A 188 12.62 7.54 4.70
N LEU A 189 12.27 6.29 4.35
CA LEU A 189 12.77 5.12 5.08
C LEU A 189 14.28 4.98 5.03
N GLU A 190 14.92 5.36 3.91
CA GLU A 190 16.38 5.28 3.78
C GLU A 190 17.05 6.18 4.82
N ARG A 191 16.60 7.42 4.95
CA ARG A 191 17.09 8.36 5.95
C ARG A 191 16.75 7.90 7.38
N ILE A 192 15.50 7.48 7.62
CA ILE A 192 15.06 7.03 8.94
C ILE A 192 15.88 5.84 9.42
N VAL A 193 16.04 4.80 8.59
CA VAL A 193 16.79 3.57 8.96
C VAL A 193 18.25 3.89 9.24
N ARG A 194 18.88 4.69 8.39
CA ARG A 194 20.28 5.10 8.57
C ARG A 194 20.48 5.87 9.87
N GLU A 195 19.66 6.88 10.14
CA GLU A 195 19.82 7.76 11.28
C GLU A 195 19.33 7.11 12.59
N ALA A 196 18.27 6.30 12.55
CA ALA A 196 17.82 5.50 13.70
C ALA A 196 18.93 4.52 14.17
N ARG A 197 19.63 3.88 13.24
CA ARG A 197 20.76 2.99 13.58
C ARG A 197 22.02 3.73 13.97
N ALA A 198 22.18 5.00 13.63
CA ALA A 198 23.22 5.83 14.21
C ALA A 198 22.98 6.10 15.71
N ILE A 199 21.70 6.21 16.13
CA ILE A 199 21.31 6.35 17.55
C ILE A 199 21.43 5.00 18.28
N LYS A 200 20.88 3.91 17.69
CA LYS A 200 20.91 2.56 18.24
C LYS A 200 21.27 1.53 17.15
N PRO A 201 22.54 1.10 17.07
CA PRO A 201 23.05 0.25 15.98
C PRO A 201 22.35 -1.11 15.85
N ASP A 202 21.91 -1.69 16.96
CA ASP A 202 21.23 -3.00 17.03
C ASP A 202 19.69 -2.89 17.00
N LEU A 203 19.12 -1.70 16.76
CA LEU A 203 17.66 -1.47 16.68
C LEU A 203 17.01 -2.42 15.67
N TYR A 204 15.94 -3.07 16.08
CA TYR A 204 15.08 -3.82 15.18
C TYR A 204 14.08 -2.88 14.52
N ILE A 205 13.91 -3.02 13.20
CA ILE A 205 13.03 -2.16 12.40
C ILE A 205 12.13 -3.04 11.54
N VAL A 206 10.81 -2.88 11.67
CA VAL A 206 9.82 -3.54 10.82
C VAL A 206 9.03 -2.51 10.01
N VAL A 207 8.65 -2.88 8.80
CA VAL A 207 7.97 -1.98 7.85
C VAL A 207 6.72 -2.63 7.29
N ASP A 208 5.59 -1.96 7.41
CA ASP A 208 4.37 -2.27 6.67
C ASP A 208 4.44 -1.61 5.29
N ALA A 209 4.75 -2.41 4.26
CA ALA A 209 4.83 -1.96 2.88
C ALA A 209 3.56 -2.29 2.06
N VAL A 210 2.49 -2.73 2.71
CA VAL A 210 1.25 -3.18 2.06
C VAL A 210 0.68 -2.13 1.11
N GLN A 211 0.80 -0.86 1.43
CA GLN A 211 0.30 0.21 0.58
C GLN A 211 1.29 0.61 -0.51
N HIS A 212 2.60 0.62 -0.23
CA HIS A 212 3.62 1.09 -1.17
C HIS A 212 4.01 0.04 -2.23
N ALA A 213 3.96 -1.25 -1.89
CA ALA A 213 4.47 -2.33 -2.76
C ALA A 213 3.97 -2.29 -4.22
N PRO A 214 2.71 -1.94 -4.54
CA PRO A 214 2.24 -1.84 -5.92
C PRO A 214 2.70 -0.58 -6.67
N HIS A 215 3.18 0.45 -5.96
CA HIS A 215 3.43 1.79 -6.48
C HIS A 215 4.91 2.12 -6.68
N GLY A 216 5.81 1.44 -5.93
CA GLY A 216 7.21 1.83 -5.94
C GLY A 216 8.19 0.71 -5.59
N LEU A 217 9.46 1.01 -5.87
CA LEU A 217 10.55 0.08 -5.66
C LEU A 217 10.87 -0.07 -4.17
N ILE A 218 10.94 -1.32 -3.72
CA ILE A 218 11.48 -1.70 -2.42
C ILE A 218 12.88 -2.27 -2.63
N ASP A 219 13.86 -1.81 -1.85
CA ASP A 219 15.25 -2.24 -1.97
C ASP A 219 15.89 -2.41 -0.58
N LEU A 220 15.89 -3.64 -0.09
CA LEU A 220 16.44 -3.97 1.23
C LEU A 220 17.97 -3.91 1.30
N GLN A 221 18.68 -3.87 0.16
CA GLN A 221 20.11 -3.64 0.16
C GLN A 221 20.46 -2.18 0.45
N LYS A 222 19.59 -1.25 0.03
CA LYS A 222 19.73 0.18 0.33
C LYS A 222 19.12 0.54 1.68
N THR A 223 17.99 -0.06 2.01
CA THR A 223 17.23 0.22 3.23
C THR A 223 17.08 -1.07 4.05
N PRO A 224 18.16 -1.51 4.72
CA PRO A 224 18.17 -2.76 5.45
C PRO A 224 17.31 -2.66 6.70
N VAL A 225 16.15 -3.34 6.72
CA VAL A 225 15.26 -3.48 7.88
C VAL A 225 15.32 -4.90 8.43
N ASP A 226 14.53 -5.22 9.47
CA ASP A 226 14.52 -6.56 10.07
C ASP A 226 13.26 -7.35 9.72
N GLY A 227 12.20 -6.66 9.36
CA GLY A 227 10.98 -7.26 8.86
C GLY A 227 10.25 -6.34 7.90
N ILE A 228 9.62 -6.92 6.88
CA ILE A 228 8.77 -6.18 5.95
C ILE A 228 7.69 -7.11 5.41
N ASN A 229 6.49 -6.58 5.20
CA ASN A 229 5.41 -7.33 4.61
C ASN A 229 4.70 -6.58 3.48
N PHE A 230 4.01 -7.33 2.63
CA PHE A 230 3.05 -6.83 1.67
C PHE A 230 1.87 -7.79 1.52
N ALA A 231 0.78 -7.30 0.94
CA ALA A 231 -0.43 -8.09 0.71
C ALA A 231 -0.66 -8.26 -0.81
N PRO A 232 -0.59 -9.48 -1.36
CA PRO A 232 -0.80 -9.70 -2.79
C PRO A 232 -2.08 -9.09 -3.33
N TYR A 233 -3.18 -9.08 -2.55
CA TYR A 233 -4.47 -8.52 -3.00
C TYR A 233 -4.46 -6.99 -3.19
N LYS A 234 -3.45 -6.28 -2.69
CA LYS A 234 -3.21 -4.85 -2.99
C LYS A 234 -2.13 -4.67 -4.04
N PHE A 235 -1.41 -5.73 -4.36
CA PHE A 235 -0.37 -5.78 -5.37
C PHE A 235 -0.78 -6.72 -6.52
N PHE A 236 -1.93 -6.44 -7.12
CA PHE A 236 -2.50 -7.07 -8.32
C PHE A 236 -2.89 -8.54 -8.18
N GLY A 237 -2.60 -9.19 -7.05
CA GLY A 237 -2.82 -10.61 -6.82
C GLY A 237 -4.11 -10.94 -6.07
N CYS A 238 -4.20 -12.16 -5.54
CA CYS A 238 -5.38 -12.69 -4.86
C CYS A 238 -5.42 -12.33 -3.37
N ARG A 239 -6.61 -12.43 -2.75
CA ARG A 239 -6.80 -12.34 -1.29
C ARG A 239 -6.41 -13.65 -0.61
N GLY A 240 -6.23 -13.62 0.71
CA GLY A 240 -6.03 -14.80 1.54
C GLY A 240 -4.59 -15.03 1.95
N SER A 241 -3.67 -14.10 1.66
CA SER A 241 -2.30 -14.15 2.18
C SER A 241 -1.71 -12.78 2.45
N GLY A 242 -0.74 -12.77 3.37
CA GLY A 242 0.28 -11.75 3.50
C GLY A 242 1.64 -12.40 3.28
N ILE A 243 2.50 -11.78 2.51
CA ILE A 243 3.87 -12.23 2.26
C ILE A 243 4.81 -11.36 3.08
N SER A 244 5.72 -11.99 3.79
CA SER A 244 6.63 -11.30 4.70
C SER A 244 8.06 -11.81 4.53
N TRP A 245 8.98 -10.92 4.84
CA TRP A 245 10.40 -11.21 4.90
C TRP A 245 10.96 -10.79 6.26
N LEU A 246 11.87 -11.59 6.78
CA LEU A 246 12.64 -11.31 7.98
C LEU A 246 14.13 -11.40 7.70
N SER A 247 14.90 -10.48 8.29
CA SER A 247 16.35 -10.53 8.28
C SER A 247 16.86 -11.81 8.94
N PRO A 248 18.09 -12.28 8.65
CA PRO A 248 18.63 -13.48 9.27
C PRO A 248 18.64 -13.43 10.81
N ARG A 249 18.85 -12.23 11.39
CA ARG A 249 18.81 -12.09 12.86
C ARG A 249 17.39 -12.11 13.42
N ALA A 250 16.43 -11.50 12.73
CA ALA A 250 15.04 -11.49 13.18
C ALA A 250 14.38 -12.87 13.00
N ALA A 251 14.67 -13.57 11.91
CA ALA A 251 14.13 -14.90 11.64
C ALA A 251 14.48 -15.94 12.70
N ARG A 252 15.57 -15.75 13.44
CA ARG A 252 16.04 -16.67 14.49
C ARG A 252 15.51 -16.36 15.90
N LEU A 253 14.77 -15.27 16.06
CA LEU A 253 14.14 -14.95 17.33
C LEU A 253 13.10 -16.02 17.70
N PRO A 254 12.88 -16.27 18.98
CA PRO A 254 11.79 -17.14 19.45
C PRO A 254 10.45 -16.69 18.85
N HIS A 255 9.71 -17.62 18.28
CA HIS A 255 8.41 -17.37 17.66
C HIS A 255 7.55 -18.64 17.63
N HIS A 256 6.29 -18.52 17.30
CA HIS A 256 5.39 -19.65 17.15
C HIS A 256 5.78 -20.49 15.94
N LYS A 257 6.17 -21.74 16.15
CA LYS A 257 6.48 -22.73 15.11
C LYS A 257 6.24 -24.15 15.58
N LEU A 258 6.10 -25.09 14.66
CA LEU A 258 6.09 -26.51 15.00
C LEU A 258 7.48 -26.92 15.50
N ALA A 259 7.53 -27.67 16.61
CA ALA A 259 8.76 -27.97 17.35
C ALA A 259 9.87 -28.61 16.49
N ALA A 260 9.51 -29.45 15.51
CA ALA A 260 10.45 -30.12 14.62
C ALA A 260 10.97 -29.27 13.45
N LYS A 261 10.41 -28.09 13.21
CA LYS A 261 10.84 -27.21 12.13
C LYS A 261 12.11 -26.43 12.49
N PRO A 262 12.93 -26.02 11.52
CA PRO A 262 14.12 -25.17 11.75
C PRO A 262 13.82 -23.91 12.54
N VAL A 263 14.86 -23.32 13.14
CA VAL A 263 14.72 -22.13 14.01
C VAL A 263 14.18 -20.90 13.26
N ASP A 264 14.43 -20.82 11.97
CA ASP A 264 14.05 -19.73 11.08
C ASP A 264 12.83 -20.06 10.19
N PHE A 265 12.08 -21.10 10.52
CA PHE A 265 10.87 -21.50 9.81
C PHE A 265 9.65 -20.79 10.41
N TRP A 266 9.04 -19.89 9.64
CA TRP A 266 7.95 -19.01 10.11
C TRP A 266 6.56 -19.39 9.59
N ASP A 267 6.46 -20.30 8.60
CA ASP A 267 5.16 -20.79 8.17
C ASP A 267 4.55 -21.70 9.26
N LEU A 268 3.43 -21.27 9.83
CA LEU A 268 2.72 -22.05 10.84
C LEU A 268 1.68 -22.95 10.17
N GLY A 269 2.07 -24.17 9.84
CA GLY A 269 1.24 -25.15 9.15
C GLY A 269 1.81 -25.60 7.80
N SER A 270 0.93 -26.07 6.92
CA SER A 270 1.30 -26.49 5.56
C SER A 270 1.45 -25.29 4.64
N ALA A 271 2.44 -25.38 3.77
CA ALA A 271 2.62 -24.41 2.72
C ALA A 271 1.41 -24.34 1.77
N ALA A 272 1.18 -23.16 1.21
CA ALA A 272 0.14 -22.91 0.22
C ALA A 272 0.77 -22.53 -1.14
N PRO A 273 1.15 -23.50 -1.98
CA PRO A 273 1.83 -23.26 -3.27
C PRO A 273 1.09 -22.27 -4.17
N ALA A 274 -0.25 -22.29 -4.14
CA ALA A 274 -1.10 -21.36 -4.92
C ALA A 274 -0.86 -19.89 -4.54
N GLN A 275 -0.61 -19.59 -3.26
CA GLN A 275 -0.32 -18.22 -2.80
C GLN A 275 1.01 -17.72 -3.38
N PHE A 276 2.02 -18.58 -3.41
CA PHE A 276 3.33 -18.25 -3.98
C PHE A 276 3.29 -18.18 -5.52
N ALA A 277 2.46 -18.99 -6.19
CA ALA A 277 2.19 -18.87 -7.61
C ALA A 277 1.65 -17.50 -8.00
N VAL A 278 0.79 -16.91 -7.17
CA VAL A 278 0.30 -15.53 -7.35
C VAL A 278 1.44 -14.51 -7.32
N VAL A 279 2.41 -14.68 -6.42
CA VAL A 279 3.58 -13.78 -6.34
C VAL A 279 4.39 -13.85 -7.63
N THR A 280 4.58 -15.06 -8.18
CA THR A 280 5.25 -15.25 -9.48
C THR A 280 4.53 -14.49 -10.60
N GLU A 281 3.21 -14.59 -10.70
CA GLU A 281 2.46 -13.90 -11.75
C GLU A 281 2.51 -12.36 -11.61
N ILE A 282 2.56 -11.84 -10.38
CA ILE A 282 2.79 -10.41 -10.12
C ILE A 282 4.15 -9.98 -10.68
N VAL A 283 5.22 -10.73 -10.37
CA VAL A 283 6.57 -10.42 -10.84
C VAL A 283 6.68 -10.56 -12.36
N ASP A 284 6.09 -11.62 -12.93
CA ASP A 284 6.07 -11.84 -14.39
C ASP A 284 5.35 -10.68 -15.12
N TYR A 285 4.25 -10.16 -14.54
CA TYR A 285 3.58 -8.98 -15.08
C TYR A 285 4.47 -7.72 -15.02
N VAL A 286 5.10 -7.44 -13.88
CA VAL A 286 5.95 -6.26 -13.73
C VAL A 286 7.19 -6.36 -14.62
N CYS A 287 7.78 -7.56 -14.78
CA CYS A 287 8.88 -7.81 -15.71
C CYS A 287 8.43 -7.62 -17.17
N TRP A 288 7.23 -8.12 -17.55
CA TRP A 288 6.67 -7.89 -18.88
C TRP A 288 6.53 -6.37 -19.17
N LEU A 289 6.03 -5.63 -18.18
CA LEU A 289 5.92 -4.17 -18.31
C LEU A 289 7.31 -3.53 -18.44
N GLY A 290 8.28 -3.97 -17.63
CA GLY A 290 9.65 -3.49 -17.67
C GLY A 290 10.34 -3.75 -19.02
N GLY A 291 10.08 -4.90 -19.65
CA GLY A 291 10.55 -5.22 -20.99
C GLY A 291 10.01 -4.30 -22.11
N GLN A 292 9.05 -3.41 -21.81
CA GLN A 292 8.63 -2.35 -22.75
C GLN A 292 9.57 -1.12 -22.69
N PHE A 293 10.46 -1.05 -21.69
CA PHE A 293 11.33 0.09 -21.40
C PHE A 293 12.82 -0.27 -21.29
N ASP A 294 13.14 -1.54 -21.08
CA ASP A 294 14.51 -2.04 -20.87
C ASP A 294 14.67 -3.40 -21.59
N ASP A 295 15.62 -3.47 -22.52
CA ASP A 295 15.93 -4.69 -23.30
C ASP A 295 16.76 -5.71 -22.52
N SER A 296 17.06 -5.48 -21.25
CA SER A 296 17.79 -6.41 -20.40
C SER A 296 17.06 -7.76 -20.29
N ALA A 297 17.82 -8.86 -20.43
CA ALA A 297 17.31 -10.20 -20.15
C ALA A 297 17.29 -10.54 -18.65
N ASP A 298 17.90 -9.70 -17.79
CA ASP A 298 17.92 -9.90 -16.35
C ASP A 298 16.58 -9.59 -15.72
N ARG A 299 16.01 -10.58 -15.04
CA ARG A 299 14.67 -10.50 -14.46
C ARG A 299 14.53 -9.39 -13.40
N ARG A 300 15.59 -9.15 -12.60
CA ARG A 300 15.57 -8.04 -11.62
C ARG A 300 15.61 -6.68 -12.32
N SER A 301 16.41 -6.51 -13.36
CA SER A 301 16.46 -5.29 -14.16
C SER A 301 15.10 -4.98 -14.80
N GLN A 302 14.46 -5.99 -15.40
CA GLN A 302 13.11 -5.83 -15.94
C GLN A 302 12.09 -5.46 -14.86
N TYR A 303 12.12 -6.10 -13.68
CA TYR A 303 11.26 -5.75 -12.57
C TYR A 303 11.45 -4.29 -12.13
N VAL A 304 12.70 -3.86 -11.97
CA VAL A 304 13.03 -2.46 -11.60
C VAL A 304 12.51 -1.48 -12.65
N ALA A 305 12.70 -1.78 -13.94
CA ALA A 305 12.19 -0.94 -15.02
C ALA A 305 10.66 -0.86 -15.00
N GLY A 306 9.97 -1.99 -14.78
CA GLY A 306 8.52 -2.07 -14.72
C GLY A 306 7.92 -1.30 -13.55
N ILE A 307 8.44 -1.48 -12.33
CA ILE A 307 7.93 -0.77 -11.15
C ILE A 307 8.23 0.74 -11.22
N LYS A 308 9.36 1.13 -11.81
CA LYS A 308 9.66 2.55 -12.08
C LYS A 308 8.71 3.13 -13.11
N ALA A 309 8.39 2.39 -14.17
CA ALA A 309 7.43 2.82 -15.18
C ALA A 309 6.01 3.00 -14.59
N ILE A 310 5.58 2.10 -13.70
CA ILE A 310 4.35 2.27 -12.89
C ILE A 310 4.41 3.59 -12.12
N GLY A 311 5.46 3.81 -11.33
CA GLY A 311 5.58 5.01 -10.51
C GLY A 311 5.60 6.31 -11.33
N LEU A 312 6.23 6.31 -12.51
CA LEU A 312 6.23 7.47 -13.42
C LEU A 312 4.85 7.74 -14.01
N HIS A 313 4.14 6.69 -14.45
CA HIS A 313 2.79 6.82 -14.98
C HIS A 313 1.81 7.31 -13.90
N GLU A 314 1.86 6.72 -12.72
CA GLU A 314 1.01 7.13 -11.59
C GLU A 314 1.28 8.57 -11.14
N ARG A 315 2.53 9.00 -11.17
CA ARG A 315 2.89 10.41 -10.89
C ARG A 315 2.31 11.36 -11.93
N ALA A 316 2.32 10.99 -13.21
CA ALA A 316 1.69 11.78 -14.27
C ALA A 316 0.17 11.85 -14.12
N LEU A 317 -0.49 10.74 -13.74
CA LEU A 317 -1.92 10.72 -13.39
C LEU A 317 -2.22 11.61 -12.17
N LEU A 318 -1.36 11.55 -11.14
CA LEU A 318 -1.48 12.39 -9.96
C LEU A 318 -1.33 13.88 -10.29
N SER A 319 -0.33 14.23 -11.09
CA SER A 319 -0.13 15.61 -11.56
C SER A 319 -1.36 16.10 -12.33
N ARG A 320 -1.88 15.28 -13.27
CA ARG A 320 -3.10 15.60 -14.02
C ARG A 320 -4.33 15.75 -13.13
N MET A 321 -4.50 14.90 -12.13
CA MET A 321 -5.62 14.98 -11.19
C MET A 321 -5.59 16.26 -10.35
N LEU A 322 -4.39 16.65 -9.88
CA LEU A 322 -4.22 17.85 -9.06
C LEU A 322 -4.31 19.15 -9.83
N ASN A 323 -3.70 19.19 -11.03
CA ASN A 323 -3.49 20.43 -11.78
C ASN A 323 -4.38 20.55 -13.04
N GLY A 324 -5.11 19.49 -13.41
CA GLY A 324 -5.90 19.49 -14.65
C GLY A 324 -5.05 19.40 -15.91
N GLN A 325 -5.68 19.70 -17.05
CA GLN A 325 -4.99 19.85 -18.33
C GLN A 325 -5.79 20.70 -19.30
N GLY A 326 -5.15 21.70 -19.92
CA GLY A 326 -5.81 22.62 -20.85
C GLY A 326 -6.90 23.42 -20.13
N GLU A 327 -8.15 23.32 -20.63
CA GLU A 327 -9.32 23.96 -20.02
C GLU A 327 -9.94 23.14 -18.85
N LEU A 328 -9.51 21.90 -18.65
CA LEU A 328 -10.02 21.06 -17.59
C LEU A 328 -9.30 21.37 -16.27
N GLN A 329 -10.03 21.94 -15.32
CA GLN A 329 -9.52 22.27 -13.99
C GLN A 329 -9.15 21.01 -13.21
N GLY A 330 -8.01 21.06 -12.50
CA GLY A 330 -7.61 20.05 -11.55
C GLY A 330 -8.26 20.27 -10.17
N LEU A 331 -8.12 19.28 -9.30
CA LEU A 331 -8.70 19.32 -7.95
C LEU A 331 -8.30 20.57 -7.14
N ARG A 332 -7.10 21.12 -7.36
CA ARG A 332 -6.61 22.34 -6.69
C ARG A 332 -7.33 23.60 -7.12
N GLU A 333 -7.96 23.59 -8.30
CA GLU A 333 -8.62 24.75 -8.90
C GLU A 333 -10.15 24.62 -8.86
N LEU A 334 -10.69 23.42 -8.57
CA LEU A 334 -12.13 23.21 -8.50
C LEU A 334 -12.72 23.99 -7.30
N PRO A 335 -13.70 24.89 -7.53
CA PRO A 335 -14.37 25.59 -6.46
C PRO A 335 -15.04 24.62 -5.48
N ARG A 336 -14.95 24.91 -4.18
CA ARG A 336 -15.59 24.14 -3.09
C ARG A 336 -15.09 22.68 -2.96
N VAL A 337 -13.93 22.39 -3.55
CA VAL A 337 -13.20 21.14 -3.35
C VAL A 337 -11.86 21.47 -2.70
N GLN A 338 -11.53 20.77 -1.62
CA GLN A 338 -10.28 20.94 -0.93
C GLN A 338 -9.43 19.67 -1.12
N VAL A 339 -8.22 19.80 -1.62
CA VAL A 339 -7.22 18.74 -1.56
C VAL A 339 -6.62 18.74 -0.17
N LEU A 340 -6.93 17.72 0.62
CA LEU A 340 -6.46 17.64 2.00
C LEU A 340 -5.00 17.18 2.05
N LEU A 341 -4.22 17.79 2.95
CA LEU A 341 -2.82 17.41 3.19
C LEU A 341 -2.01 17.38 1.88
N ASP A 342 -2.22 18.40 1.07
CA ASP A 342 -1.60 18.54 -0.24
C ASP A 342 -0.10 18.87 -0.11
N HIS A 343 0.75 18.09 -0.76
CA HIS A 343 2.19 18.29 -0.79
C HIS A 343 2.66 18.58 -2.21
N GLY A 344 3.44 19.64 -2.40
CA GLY A 344 3.90 20.07 -3.72
C GLY A 344 4.86 19.09 -4.42
N ASP A 345 5.62 18.31 -3.65
CA ASP A 345 6.55 17.29 -4.19
C ASP A 345 5.81 15.97 -4.40
N LEU A 346 5.40 15.70 -5.64
CA LEU A 346 4.70 14.48 -6.04
C LEU A 346 5.57 13.21 -5.95
N THR A 347 6.89 13.36 -5.85
CA THR A 347 7.79 12.21 -5.66
C THR A 347 7.68 11.60 -4.27
N ARG A 348 7.12 12.33 -3.32
CA ARG A 348 6.98 11.93 -1.92
C ARG A 348 5.62 11.30 -1.59
N ARG A 349 4.82 10.98 -2.60
CA ARG A 349 3.52 10.34 -2.40
C ARG A 349 3.25 9.29 -3.47
N ASP A 350 2.53 8.24 -3.09
CA ASP A 350 1.92 7.28 -4.00
C ASP A 350 0.60 7.84 -4.55
N LEU A 351 0.01 7.20 -5.55
CA LEU A 351 -1.22 7.65 -6.20
C LEU A 351 -2.45 7.46 -5.30
N ILE A 352 -2.48 8.18 -4.19
CA ILE A 352 -3.56 8.22 -3.22
C ILE A 352 -3.76 9.67 -2.80
N LEU A 353 -5.00 10.13 -2.86
CA LEU A 353 -5.43 11.46 -2.47
C LEU A 353 -6.55 11.41 -1.43
N ALA A 354 -6.64 12.48 -0.65
CA ALA A 354 -7.76 12.77 0.24
C ALA A 354 -8.33 14.14 -0.13
N ILE A 355 -9.64 14.21 -0.37
CA ILE A 355 -10.34 15.48 -0.63
C ILE A 355 -11.52 15.65 0.33
N ALA A 356 -11.98 16.89 0.44
CA ALA A 356 -13.25 17.26 1.08
C ALA A 356 -14.03 18.22 0.17
N PHE A 357 -15.33 18.28 0.40
CA PHE A 357 -16.23 19.26 -0.21
C PHE A 357 -16.71 20.24 0.86
N ASP A 358 -16.85 21.53 0.53
CA ASP A 358 -17.30 22.53 1.50
C ASP A 358 -18.77 22.31 1.92
N ASP A 359 -19.60 21.85 0.98
CA ASP A 359 -21.06 21.77 1.14
C ASP A 359 -21.60 20.34 1.21
N LEU A 360 -20.73 19.32 1.31
CA LEU A 360 -21.14 17.92 1.25
C LEU A 360 -20.29 17.06 2.18
N ALA A 361 -20.94 16.31 3.06
CA ALA A 361 -20.25 15.36 3.91
C ALA A 361 -19.66 14.19 3.12
N GLU A 362 -18.58 13.58 3.62
CA GLU A 362 -17.79 12.57 2.93
C GLU A 362 -18.62 11.36 2.50
N VAL A 363 -19.53 10.88 3.37
CA VAL A 363 -20.42 9.74 3.09
C VAL A 363 -21.40 10.08 1.95
N ASP A 364 -21.94 11.30 1.92
CA ASP A 364 -22.86 11.72 0.87
C ASP A 364 -22.10 11.98 -0.44
N ALA A 365 -20.87 12.49 -0.36
CA ALA A 365 -20.00 12.63 -1.52
C ALA A 365 -19.72 11.28 -2.19
N VAL A 366 -19.39 10.23 -1.41
CA VAL A 366 -19.19 8.87 -1.94
C VAL A 366 -20.44 8.34 -2.63
N ARG A 367 -21.65 8.57 -2.06
CA ARG A 367 -22.93 8.21 -2.70
C ARG A 367 -23.15 8.96 -4.02
N GLU A 368 -22.80 10.25 -4.07
CA GLU A 368 -22.91 11.05 -5.31
C GLU A 368 -21.94 10.57 -6.39
N TYR A 369 -20.72 10.17 -6.02
CA TYR A 369 -19.76 9.53 -6.93
C TYR A 369 -20.31 8.19 -7.46
N GLU A 370 -20.81 7.32 -6.59
CA GLU A 370 -21.37 6.02 -6.97
C GLU A 370 -22.53 6.17 -7.98
N ARG A 371 -23.46 7.13 -7.75
CA ARG A 371 -24.56 7.42 -8.68
C ARG A 371 -24.08 7.81 -10.08
N ARG A 372 -22.86 8.39 -10.18
CA ARG A 372 -22.22 8.79 -11.44
C ARG A 372 -21.21 7.74 -11.96
N GLY A 373 -21.21 6.55 -11.37
CA GLY A 373 -20.36 5.44 -11.79
C GLY A 373 -18.90 5.55 -11.36
N VAL A 374 -18.58 6.35 -10.35
CA VAL A 374 -17.23 6.46 -9.77
C VAL A 374 -17.22 5.85 -8.38
N ILE A 375 -16.29 4.93 -8.13
CA ILE A 375 -16.12 4.26 -6.84
C ILE A 375 -14.92 4.85 -6.13
N VAL A 376 -15.18 5.52 -5.02
CA VAL A 376 -14.21 6.09 -4.08
C VAL A 376 -14.57 5.65 -2.65
N TYR A 377 -13.79 6.03 -1.65
CA TYR A 377 -14.02 5.53 -0.30
C TYR A 377 -14.04 6.66 0.74
N GLU A 378 -15.07 6.70 1.59
CA GLU A 378 -15.13 7.60 2.73
C GLU A 378 -14.17 7.17 3.85
N ARG A 379 -13.44 8.14 4.39
CA ARG A 379 -12.66 7.97 5.61
C ARG A 379 -13.27 8.86 6.67
N VAL A 380 -13.80 8.27 7.73
CA VAL A 380 -14.53 9.00 8.77
C VAL A 380 -13.95 8.69 10.16
N SER A 381 -13.97 9.67 11.07
CA SER A 381 -13.44 9.53 12.41
C SER A 381 -14.25 8.56 13.30
N THR A 382 -15.44 8.16 12.87
CA THR A 382 -16.22 7.10 13.52
C THR A 382 -15.73 5.69 13.19
N SER A 383 -14.90 5.52 12.15
CA SER A 383 -14.32 4.24 11.75
C SER A 383 -13.06 3.94 12.55
N LEU A 384 -12.96 2.74 13.13
CA LEU A 384 -11.77 2.26 13.84
C LEU A 384 -10.50 2.27 12.95
N TYR A 385 -10.67 2.08 11.64
CA TYR A 385 -9.57 2.08 10.67
C TYR A 385 -9.05 3.47 10.30
N SER A 386 -9.78 4.55 10.64
CA SER A 386 -9.44 5.91 10.20
C SER A 386 -9.27 6.89 11.34
N ARG A 387 -9.97 6.68 12.46
CA ARG A 387 -10.09 7.64 13.57
C ARG A 387 -8.74 8.24 13.97
N ARG A 388 -7.81 7.41 14.41
CA ARG A 388 -6.50 7.85 14.92
C ARG A 388 -5.74 8.71 13.91
N MET A 389 -5.74 8.29 12.63
CA MET A 389 -5.06 9.01 11.56
C MET A 389 -5.73 10.35 11.27
N LEU A 390 -7.06 10.38 11.11
CA LEU A 390 -7.81 11.61 10.85
C LEU A 390 -7.69 12.61 12.01
N GLU A 391 -7.85 12.14 13.25
CA GLU A 391 -7.69 12.98 14.45
C GLU A 391 -6.28 13.58 14.53
N SER A 392 -5.24 12.83 14.15
CA SER A 392 -3.87 13.32 14.12
C SER A 392 -3.67 14.49 13.16
N PHE A 393 -4.42 14.49 12.06
CA PHE A 393 -4.45 15.60 11.10
C PHE A 393 -5.38 16.73 11.49
N GLY A 394 -6.24 16.52 12.50
CA GLY A 394 -7.30 17.47 12.87
C GLY A 394 -8.50 17.41 11.92
N LEU A 395 -8.71 16.27 11.24
CA LEU A 395 -9.79 16.04 10.31
C LEU A 395 -10.87 15.15 10.93
N THR A 396 -12.13 15.39 10.54
CA THR A 396 -13.28 14.55 10.89
C THR A 396 -13.57 13.50 9.81
N GLY A 397 -13.17 13.78 8.58
CA GLY A 397 -13.38 12.90 7.45
C GLY A 397 -12.60 13.32 6.20
N ALA A 398 -12.65 12.47 5.21
CA ALA A 398 -12.10 12.69 3.87
C ALA A 398 -12.72 11.71 2.86
N VAL A 399 -12.80 12.09 1.60
CA VAL A 399 -13.01 11.16 0.49
C VAL A 399 -11.64 10.74 -0.03
N ARG A 400 -11.31 9.45 0.09
CA ARG A 400 -10.08 8.87 -0.44
C ARG A 400 -10.26 8.47 -1.89
N ILE A 401 -9.33 8.89 -2.72
CA ILE A 401 -9.26 8.61 -4.15
C ILE A 401 -7.96 7.87 -4.42
N SER A 402 -8.04 6.67 -4.94
CA SER A 402 -6.88 5.83 -5.20
C SER A 402 -7.03 5.06 -6.52
N PRO A 403 -6.81 5.74 -7.66
CA PRO A 403 -6.64 5.05 -8.93
C PRO A 403 -5.35 4.21 -8.94
N LEU A 404 -5.06 3.53 -10.03
CA LEU A 404 -3.89 2.68 -10.20
C LEU A 404 -3.33 2.89 -11.61
N HIS A 405 -2.12 2.44 -11.87
CA HIS A 405 -1.51 2.50 -13.21
C HIS A 405 -2.33 1.84 -14.33
N CYS A 406 -3.38 1.07 -13.99
CA CYS A 406 -4.35 0.55 -14.95
C CYS A 406 -5.37 1.60 -15.41
N ASN A 407 -5.43 2.75 -14.76
CA ASN A 407 -6.30 3.85 -15.16
C ASN A 407 -5.59 4.73 -16.19
N SER A 408 -6.38 5.26 -17.13
CA SER A 408 -5.88 6.12 -18.19
C SER A 408 -6.01 7.61 -17.85
N PRO A 409 -5.36 8.52 -18.60
CA PRO A 409 -5.59 9.95 -18.47
C PRO A 409 -7.06 10.36 -18.66
N GLU A 410 -7.80 9.67 -19.56
CA GLU A 410 -9.23 9.92 -19.81
C GLU A 410 -10.10 9.50 -18.61
N ASP A 411 -9.68 8.47 -17.86
CA ASP A 411 -10.33 8.09 -16.61
C ASP A 411 -10.20 9.21 -15.57
N ILE A 412 -9.03 9.85 -15.50
CA ILE A 412 -8.79 11.01 -14.63
C ILE A 412 -9.62 12.21 -15.06
N ASP A 413 -9.71 12.50 -16.37
CA ASP A 413 -10.53 13.58 -16.89
C ASP A 413 -12.01 13.40 -16.58
N THR A 414 -12.49 12.17 -16.73
CA THR A 414 -13.87 11.81 -16.36
C THR A 414 -14.12 12.00 -14.86
N PHE A 415 -13.18 11.59 -14.03
CA PHE A 415 -13.26 11.81 -12.58
C PHE A 415 -13.31 13.30 -12.22
N LEU A 416 -12.47 14.14 -12.83
CA LEU A 416 -12.45 15.59 -12.57
C LEU A 416 -13.79 16.25 -12.96
N LYS A 417 -14.37 15.89 -14.11
CA LYS A 417 -15.69 16.37 -14.54
C LYS A 417 -16.77 15.98 -13.56
N VAL A 418 -16.79 14.72 -13.14
CA VAL A 418 -17.75 14.23 -12.14
C VAL A 418 -17.58 14.95 -10.80
N THR A 419 -16.35 15.25 -10.38
CA THR A 419 -16.08 15.97 -9.14
C THR A 419 -16.60 17.41 -9.21
N ALA A 420 -16.39 18.11 -10.34
CA ALA A 420 -16.92 19.45 -10.56
C ALA A 420 -18.47 19.45 -10.50
N ASP A 421 -19.14 18.52 -11.21
CA ASP A 421 -20.60 18.39 -11.21
C ASP A 421 -21.17 18.11 -9.80
N ILE A 422 -20.45 17.32 -8.97
CA ILE A 422 -20.84 17.07 -7.59
C ILE A 422 -20.73 18.34 -6.76
N ALA A 423 -19.63 19.09 -6.89
CA ALA A 423 -19.40 20.33 -6.15
C ALA A 423 -20.46 21.40 -6.49
N GLU A 424 -20.75 21.60 -7.79
CA GLU A 424 -21.78 22.53 -8.25
C GLU A 424 -23.18 22.13 -7.74
N SER A 425 -23.54 20.85 -7.85
CA SER A 425 -24.84 20.36 -7.37
C SER A 425 -24.98 20.48 -5.85
N ALA A 426 -23.92 20.28 -5.10
CA ALA A 426 -23.93 20.45 -3.64
C ALA A 426 -24.10 21.91 -3.25
N ALA A 427 -23.40 22.82 -3.93
CA ALA A 427 -23.51 24.27 -3.72
C ALA A 427 -24.92 24.80 -4.00
N ALA A 428 -25.54 24.38 -5.11
CA ALA A 428 -26.92 24.75 -5.44
C ALA A 428 -27.90 24.32 -4.33
N ARG A 429 -27.80 23.06 -3.87
CA ARG A 429 -28.63 22.56 -2.75
C ARG A 429 -28.39 23.29 -1.44
N ALA A 430 -27.17 23.72 -1.15
CA ALA A 430 -26.85 24.52 0.02
C ALA A 430 -27.51 25.90 -0.04
N ALA A 431 -27.40 26.58 -1.17
CA ALA A 431 -28.03 27.90 -1.41
C ALA A 431 -29.55 27.85 -1.28
N GLU A 432 -30.22 26.80 -1.81
CA GLU A 432 -31.66 26.59 -1.68
C GLU A 432 -32.10 26.41 -0.20
N ARG A 433 -31.32 25.64 0.58
CA ARG A 433 -31.59 25.47 2.00
C ARG A 433 -31.46 26.78 2.80
N ASP A 434 -30.42 27.57 2.51
CA ASP A 434 -30.21 28.85 3.15
C ASP A 434 -31.30 29.84 2.80
N ALA A 435 -31.78 29.88 1.57
CA ALA A 435 -32.89 30.71 1.13
C ALA A 435 -34.20 30.28 1.80
N ALA A 436 -34.47 28.98 1.96
CA ALA A 436 -35.66 28.44 2.62
C ALA A 436 -35.65 28.66 4.15
N SER A 437 -34.48 28.87 4.75
CA SER A 437 -34.32 29.08 6.20
C SER A 437 -34.40 30.55 6.63
N GLN A 438 -34.47 31.51 5.68
CA GLN A 438 -34.68 32.91 5.98
C GLN A 438 -36.18 33.17 6.20
N PRO A 439 -36.63 33.60 7.40
CA PRO A 439 -38.03 33.93 7.62
C PRO A 439 -38.40 35.16 6.77
N ASP A 440 -39.58 35.09 6.13
CA ASP A 440 -40.19 36.20 5.41
C ASP A 440 -40.09 37.51 6.28
N ARG A 441 -39.35 38.48 5.77
CA ARG A 441 -39.25 39.80 6.40
C ARG A 441 -40.45 40.64 6.01
#